data_7a805edb715fa38dc73abf4aeee27bdc
#
_entry.id   7a805edb715fa38dc73abf4aeee27bdc
#
_cell.length_a   1.000
_cell.length_b   1.000
_cell.length_c   1.000
_cell.angle_alpha   90.00
_cell.angle_beta   90.00
_cell.angle_gamma   90.00
#
_symmetry.space_group_name_H-M   'P 1'
#
loop_
_entity.id
_entity.type
_entity.pdbx_description
1 polymer ?
#
loop_
_entity_poly.entity_id
_entity_poly.type
_entity_poly.pdbx_seq_one_letter_code
_entity_poly.pdbx_strand_id
1 'polypeptide(L)'
;MKGGHNMIIVKPKIISPYIDGKAIMKNIEKAGRTCYKSEVKDENSYKNFIKNCINRGHESVIEHEKISVRLITDRGTMWDITRHRHCSFSIESSRYCNYSKDKFGNQIKVIEPFFLKPDIQDENSEEWQKYKSWVTAMEQSEKSYFDIINNGGTPDQARMVLPASLATEICMTANIREWRHIFSLRCQSTVHPHVRQVMIPLLLYFKEKMPELFDDIPYDEEFANKYQNDLAKIEIEFNDIQQFVISQYCNIMGKDAYDDDINFEKYENEDIKGKIEILSKLMDLVFVDSIEYTKNGENKS
;
A
#
# COMPACT_ATOMS: atom_id res chain seq x y z
N MET A 1 -33.42 -23.54 7.63
CA MET A 1 -32.84 -22.45 6.83
C MET A 1 -31.54 -22.08 7.48
N LYS A 2 -30.39 -22.43 6.88
CA LYS A 2 -29.05 -22.12 7.40
C LYS A 2 -28.81 -20.63 7.21
N GLY A 3 -28.21 -20.02 8.25
CA GLY A 3 -28.07 -18.61 8.50
C GLY A 3 -27.74 -17.74 7.30
N GLY A 4 -28.29 -16.53 7.33
CA GLY A 4 -28.05 -15.53 6.31
C GLY A 4 -26.54 -15.30 6.15
N HIS A 5 -26.09 -15.33 4.91
CA HIS A 5 -24.77 -14.85 4.56
C HIS A 5 -24.74 -13.36 4.88
N ASN A 6 -23.82 -12.93 5.73
CA ASN A 6 -23.62 -11.51 6.00
C ASN A 6 -22.32 -11.11 5.29
N MET A 7 -22.42 -10.28 4.24
CA MET A 7 -21.26 -9.70 3.61
C MET A 7 -20.30 -9.10 4.65
N ILE A 8 -19.00 -9.16 4.39
CA ILE A 8 -18.02 -8.53 5.25
C ILE A 8 -17.59 -7.17 4.67
N ILE A 9 -17.68 -6.13 5.49
CA ILE A 9 -17.07 -4.85 5.18
C ILE A 9 -15.60 -4.94 5.57
N VAL A 10 -14.70 -4.69 4.62
CA VAL A 10 -13.26 -4.64 4.83
C VAL A 10 -12.71 -3.25 4.54
N LYS A 11 -11.65 -2.88 5.25
CA LYS A 11 -10.94 -1.62 4.98
C LYS A 11 -9.95 -1.81 3.84
N PRO A 12 -9.73 -0.79 3.01
CA PRO A 12 -8.69 -0.83 1.99
C PRO A 12 -7.31 -0.87 2.66
N LYS A 13 -6.36 -1.52 1.98
CA LYS A 13 -4.98 -1.68 2.43
C LYS A 13 -4.01 -1.51 1.28
N ILE A 14 -2.82 -1.06 1.61
CA ILE A 14 -1.67 -1.00 0.72
C ILE A 14 -0.61 -1.94 1.29
N ILE A 15 -0.16 -2.89 0.50
CA ILE A 15 0.93 -3.79 0.86
C ILE A 15 2.10 -3.42 -0.03
N SER A 16 3.13 -2.83 0.55
CA SER A 16 4.32 -2.35 -0.15
C SER A 16 5.53 -3.17 0.28
N PRO A 17 6.47 -3.48 -0.63
CA PRO A 17 7.79 -3.91 -0.21
C PRO A 17 8.44 -2.80 0.62
N TYR A 18 9.39 -3.16 1.45
CA TYR A 18 10.28 -2.17 2.05
C TYR A 18 11.01 -1.41 0.92
N ILE A 19 10.91 -0.08 0.93
CA ILE A 19 11.53 0.78 -0.08
C ILE A 19 12.81 1.40 0.51
N ASP A 20 13.97 0.94 0.05
CA ASP A 20 15.22 1.66 0.24
C ASP A 20 15.32 2.79 -0.80
N GLY A 21 14.77 3.94 -0.43
CA GLY A 21 14.74 5.11 -1.30
C GLY A 21 16.14 5.62 -1.68
N LYS A 22 17.10 5.51 -0.75
CA LYS A 22 18.49 5.91 -1.01
C LYS A 22 19.15 5.02 -2.06
N ALA A 23 18.96 3.70 -1.97
CA ALA A 23 19.48 2.75 -2.95
C ALA A 23 18.88 2.98 -4.34
N ILE A 24 17.55 3.16 -4.42
CA ILE A 24 16.83 3.46 -5.66
C ILE A 24 17.39 4.73 -6.30
N MET A 25 17.50 5.82 -5.53
CA MET A 25 17.98 7.11 -6.04
C MET A 25 19.44 7.06 -6.48
N LYS A 26 20.31 6.31 -5.78
CA LYS A 26 21.71 6.06 -6.20
C LYS A 26 21.79 5.26 -7.50
N ASN A 27 20.93 4.25 -7.67
CA ASN A 27 20.87 3.47 -8.91
C ASN A 27 20.43 4.32 -10.10
N ILE A 28 19.44 5.20 -9.91
CA ILE A 28 19.01 6.18 -10.91
C ILE A 28 20.17 7.11 -11.29
N GLU A 29 20.90 7.65 -10.31
CA GLU A 29 22.07 8.49 -10.59
C GLU A 29 23.12 7.72 -11.40
N LYS A 30 23.45 6.49 -10.99
CA LYS A 30 24.42 5.64 -11.69
C LYS A 30 24.02 5.40 -13.15
N ALA A 31 22.74 5.08 -13.41
CA ALA A 31 22.23 4.90 -14.75
C ALA A 31 22.34 6.18 -15.60
N GLY A 32 21.92 7.31 -15.03
CA GLY A 32 21.94 8.59 -15.76
C GLY A 32 23.35 9.13 -16.05
N ARG A 33 24.32 8.84 -15.19
CA ARG A 33 25.73 9.25 -15.44
C ARG A 33 26.37 8.52 -16.61
N THR A 34 25.84 7.38 -17.02
CA THR A 34 26.27 6.65 -18.21
C THR A 34 26.23 7.53 -19.46
N CYS A 35 25.23 8.38 -19.61
CA CYS A 35 25.05 9.26 -20.79
C CYS A 35 26.21 10.26 -20.97
N TYR A 36 26.82 10.68 -19.88
CA TYR A 36 27.91 11.68 -19.91
C TYR A 36 29.27 11.11 -19.52
N LYS A 37 29.36 9.78 -19.31
CA LYS A 37 30.55 9.10 -18.80
C LYS A 37 31.15 9.83 -17.58
N SER A 38 30.27 10.30 -16.70
CA SER A 38 30.67 11.03 -15.48
C SER A 38 30.62 10.11 -14.26
N GLU A 39 31.45 10.41 -13.27
CA GLU A 39 31.54 9.63 -12.04
C GLU A 39 30.65 10.23 -10.95
N VAL A 40 30.28 9.39 -9.96
CA VAL A 40 29.62 9.81 -8.73
C VAL A 40 30.60 10.66 -7.93
N LYS A 41 30.19 11.87 -7.53
CA LYS A 41 31.08 12.83 -6.88
C LYS A 41 31.28 12.56 -5.38
N ASP A 42 30.17 12.22 -4.72
CA ASP A 42 30.12 11.96 -3.28
C ASP A 42 28.89 11.08 -2.95
N GLU A 43 28.77 10.68 -1.70
CA GLU A 43 27.73 9.76 -1.24
C GLU A 43 26.30 10.30 -1.41
N ASN A 44 26.11 11.62 -1.43
CA ASN A 44 24.83 12.29 -1.52
C ASN A 44 24.58 13.00 -2.86
N SER A 45 25.47 12.81 -3.84
CA SER A 45 25.39 13.48 -5.15
C SER A 45 24.08 13.14 -5.91
N TYR A 46 23.47 11.99 -5.63
CA TYR A 46 22.18 11.60 -6.21
C TYR A 46 21.07 12.62 -5.96
N LYS A 47 21.05 13.28 -4.80
CA LYS A 47 20.02 14.28 -4.46
C LYS A 47 19.95 15.41 -5.49
N ASN A 48 21.10 16.05 -5.72
CA ASN A 48 21.21 17.13 -6.70
C ASN A 48 21.04 16.62 -8.13
N PHE A 49 21.54 15.41 -8.42
CA PHE A 49 21.41 14.80 -9.74
C PHE A 49 19.94 14.62 -10.11
N ILE A 50 19.14 13.99 -9.24
CA ILE A 50 17.71 13.74 -9.46
C ILE A 50 16.92 15.03 -9.58
N LYS A 51 17.11 15.99 -8.66
CA LYS A 51 16.46 17.30 -8.75
C LYS A 51 16.74 18.01 -10.09
N ASN A 52 17.97 17.94 -10.57
CA ASN A 52 18.32 18.49 -11.87
C ASN A 52 17.64 17.75 -13.04
N CYS A 53 17.52 16.42 -12.97
CA CYS A 53 16.82 15.63 -13.98
C CYS A 53 15.35 16.01 -14.06
N ILE A 54 14.66 16.11 -12.92
CA ILE A 54 13.24 16.47 -12.84
C ILE A 54 13.03 17.91 -13.34
N ASN A 55 13.80 18.88 -12.81
CA ASN A 55 13.68 20.29 -13.20
C ASN A 55 13.92 20.55 -14.67
N ARG A 56 14.71 19.71 -15.36
CA ARG A 56 15.00 19.82 -16.79
C ARG A 56 14.10 18.93 -17.66
N GLY A 57 13.18 18.18 -17.07
CA GLY A 57 12.33 17.24 -17.79
C GLY A 57 13.07 16.01 -18.36
N HIS A 58 14.25 15.69 -17.82
CA HIS A 58 15.04 14.51 -18.24
C HIS A 58 14.54 13.24 -17.53
N GLU A 59 13.24 13.00 -17.60
CA GLU A 59 12.56 11.96 -16.83
C GLU A 59 12.83 10.52 -17.31
N SER A 60 13.39 10.32 -18.51
CA SER A 60 13.76 8.97 -18.97
C SER A 60 14.79 8.29 -18.04
N VAL A 61 15.59 9.08 -17.33
CA VAL A 61 16.60 8.55 -16.39
C VAL A 61 15.94 7.85 -15.18
N ILE A 62 14.79 8.34 -14.74
CA ILE A 62 14.09 7.76 -13.58
C ILE A 62 13.22 6.54 -13.95
N GLU A 63 13.21 6.12 -15.22
CA GLU A 63 12.53 4.89 -15.65
C GLU A 63 13.32 3.60 -15.31
N HIS A 64 14.60 3.72 -14.94
CA HIS A 64 15.45 2.56 -14.66
C HIS A 64 15.10 1.81 -13.37
N GLU A 65 14.31 2.42 -12.50
CA GLU A 65 13.84 1.78 -11.26
C GLU A 65 12.32 1.60 -11.27
N LYS A 66 11.86 0.53 -10.64
CA LYS A 66 10.45 0.16 -10.58
C LYS A 66 10.06 -0.32 -9.20
N ILE A 67 8.79 -0.08 -8.83
CA ILE A 67 8.21 -0.54 -7.57
C ILE A 67 6.91 -1.28 -7.86
N SER A 68 6.72 -2.41 -7.20
CA SER A 68 5.49 -3.19 -7.21
C SER A 68 4.79 -3.02 -5.87
N VAL A 69 3.50 -2.69 -5.89
CA VAL A 69 2.66 -2.62 -4.69
C VAL A 69 1.42 -3.49 -4.88
N ARG A 70 0.86 -4.00 -3.79
CA ARG A 70 -0.44 -4.67 -3.80
C ARG A 70 -1.45 -3.76 -3.11
N LEU A 71 -2.60 -3.59 -3.73
CA LEU A 71 -3.71 -2.79 -3.23
C LEU A 71 -4.89 -3.70 -2.97
N ILE A 72 -5.45 -3.65 -1.77
CA ILE A 72 -6.76 -4.22 -1.45
C ILE A 72 -7.73 -3.05 -1.48
N THR A 73 -8.60 -3.01 -2.47
CA THR A 73 -9.54 -1.93 -2.72
C THR A 73 -10.80 -2.48 -3.40
N ASP A 74 -11.69 -1.62 -3.88
CA ASP A 74 -12.88 -2.03 -4.63
C ASP A 74 -12.63 -2.13 -6.15
N ARG A 75 -13.55 -2.79 -6.85
CA ARG A 75 -13.46 -2.94 -8.31
C ARG A 75 -13.66 -1.63 -9.07
N GLY A 76 -14.36 -0.66 -8.51
CA GLY A 76 -14.49 0.68 -9.10
C GLY A 76 -13.12 1.38 -9.15
N THR A 77 -12.40 1.38 -8.04
CA THR A 77 -11.01 1.87 -7.97
C THR A 77 -10.08 1.10 -8.92
N MET A 78 -10.24 -0.23 -9.02
CA MET A 78 -9.49 -1.06 -9.96
C MET A 78 -9.68 -0.57 -11.41
N TRP A 79 -10.90 -0.24 -11.83
CA TRP A 79 -11.15 0.26 -13.19
C TRP A 79 -10.43 1.57 -13.47
N ASP A 80 -10.36 2.48 -12.49
CA ASP A 80 -9.66 3.74 -12.62
C ASP A 80 -8.13 3.57 -12.70
N ILE A 81 -7.58 2.68 -11.86
CA ILE A 81 -6.13 2.42 -11.78
C ILE A 81 -5.63 1.70 -13.05
N THR A 82 -6.38 0.73 -13.56
CA THR A 82 -5.98 -0.03 -14.75
C THR A 82 -6.00 0.77 -16.06
N ARG A 83 -6.42 2.04 -16.03
CA ARG A 83 -6.29 2.96 -17.16
C ARG A 83 -4.84 3.42 -17.40
N HIS A 84 -3.94 3.23 -16.44
CA HIS A 84 -2.52 3.50 -16.57
C HIS A 84 -1.85 2.37 -17.34
N ARG A 85 -1.53 2.61 -18.63
CA ARG A 85 -1.11 1.55 -19.58
C ARG A 85 0.36 1.16 -19.47
N HIS A 86 1.19 2.03 -18.89
CA HIS A 86 2.63 1.77 -18.71
C HIS A 86 2.93 1.04 -17.39
N CYS A 87 1.96 0.21 -16.95
CA CYS A 87 2.04 -0.58 -15.74
C CYS A 87 1.79 -2.06 -16.05
N SER A 88 2.33 -2.92 -15.21
CA SER A 88 1.95 -4.34 -15.17
C SER A 88 0.93 -4.55 -14.07
N PHE A 89 -0.11 -5.35 -14.35
CA PHE A 89 -1.17 -5.65 -13.40
C PHE A 89 -1.39 -7.15 -13.26
N SER A 90 -1.55 -7.61 -12.00
CA SER A 90 -2.15 -8.89 -11.67
C SER A 90 -3.32 -8.64 -10.73
N ILE A 91 -4.51 -9.10 -11.08
CA ILE A 91 -5.75 -8.74 -10.40
C ILE A 91 -6.50 -10.02 -10.04
N GLU A 92 -7.09 -10.04 -8.83
CA GLU A 92 -7.97 -11.13 -8.40
C GLU A 92 -9.08 -11.38 -9.43
N SER A 93 -9.12 -12.60 -9.92
CA SER A 93 -10.05 -12.98 -11.00
C SER A 93 -11.36 -13.50 -10.45
N SER A 94 -12.45 -12.76 -10.59
CA SER A 94 -13.80 -13.22 -10.24
C SER A 94 -14.32 -14.39 -11.11
N ARG A 95 -13.60 -14.78 -12.18
CA ARG A 95 -13.92 -15.95 -12.96
C ARG A 95 -13.48 -17.25 -12.25
N TYR A 96 -12.36 -17.19 -11.52
CA TYR A 96 -11.74 -18.34 -10.88
C TYR A 96 -11.91 -18.35 -9.37
N CYS A 97 -12.07 -17.17 -8.76
CA CYS A 97 -12.32 -17.05 -7.32
C CYS A 97 -13.78 -17.36 -7.03
N ASN A 98 -14.02 -18.52 -6.41
CA ASN A 98 -15.35 -18.91 -5.98
C ASN A 98 -15.55 -18.55 -4.51
N TYR A 99 -16.31 -17.49 -4.24
CA TYR A 99 -16.56 -16.98 -2.90
C TYR A 99 -17.40 -17.92 -2.02
N SER A 100 -17.99 -18.98 -2.58
CA SER A 100 -18.68 -20.03 -1.81
C SER A 100 -17.75 -21.07 -1.20
N LYS A 101 -16.43 -20.97 -1.42
CA LYS A 101 -15.46 -21.90 -0.84
C LYS A 101 -14.91 -21.37 0.49
N ASP A 102 -14.57 -22.29 1.40
CA ASP A 102 -14.08 -21.99 2.76
C ASP A 102 -12.88 -21.04 2.77
N LYS A 103 -11.96 -21.16 1.80
CA LYS A 103 -10.81 -20.25 1.69
C LYS A 103 -11.19 -18.78 1.47
N PHE A 104 -12.42 -18.49 1.03
CA PHE A 104 -12.97 -17.13 0.87
C PHE A 104 -13.98 -16.78 1.97
N GLY A 105 -14.25 -17.70 2.91
CA GLY A 105 -15.11 -17.51 4.07
C GLY A 105 -16.61 -17.64 3.78
N ASN A 106 -17.01 -18.19 2.62
CA ASN A 106 -18.42 -18.35 2.21
C ASN A 106 -19.22 -17.04 2.21
N GLN A 107 -18.58 -15.92 1.83
CA GLN A 107 -19.21 -14.61 1.80
C GLN A 107 -18.44 -13.67 0.86
N ILE A 108 -19.09 -12.62 0.37
CA ILE A 108 -18.39 -11.58 -0.35
C ILE A 108 -17.81 -10.55 0.62
N LYS A 109 -16.69 -9.96 0.24
CA LYS A 109 -16.07 -8.83 0.95
C LYS A 109 -16.31 -7.56 0.13
N VAL A 110 -16.69 -6.47 0.79
CA VAL A 110 -16.93 -5.19 0.13
C VAL A 110 -16.15 -4.07 0.82
N ILE A 111 -15.73 -3.07 0.05
CA ILE A 111 -15.17 -1.83 0.58
C ILE A 111 -16.31 -0.85 0.84
N GLU A 112 -16.39 -0.35 2.06
CA GLU A 112 -17.40 0.63 2.49
C GLU A 112 -17.14 1.98 1.81
N PRO A 113 -18.17 2.62 1.19
CA PRO A 113 -18.05 3.99 0.73
C PRO A 113 -18.11 4.94 1.93
N PHE A 114 -16.96 5.14 2.60
CA PHE A 114 -16.82 5.93 3.82
C PHE A 114 -17.45 7.32 3.71
N PHE A 115 -17.46 7.91 2.51
CA PHE A 115 -18.08 9.21 2.22
C PHE A 115 -19.63 9.17 2.16
N LEU A 116 -20.25 7.99 2.17
CA LEU A 116 -21.69 7.81 2.36
C LEU A 116 -22.07 7.48 3.80
N LYS A 117 -21.09 7.08 4.61
CA LYS A 117 -21.32 6.70 5.99
C LYS A 117 -21.73 7.92 6.81
N PRO A 118 -22.91 7.93 7.45
CA PRO A 118 -23.33 9.04 8.28
C PRO A 118 -22.54 9.08 9.58
N ASP A 119 -22.21 10.28 10.06
CA ASP A 119 -21.53 10.49 11.35
C ASP A 119 -22.47 10.13 12.52
N ILE A 120 -23.78 10.32 12.34
CA ILE A 120 -24.81 10.05 13.33
C ILE A 120 -25.78 9.02 12.76
N GLN A 121 -26.09 7.99 13.56
CA GLN A 121 -27.11 7.00 13.21
C GLN A 121 -28.51 7.54 13.47
N ASP A 122 -28.97 8.43 12.61
CA ASP A 122 -30.35 8.88 12.55
C ASP A 122 -31.04 8.23 11.33
N GLU A 123 -31.87 7.23 11.60
CA GLU A 123 -32.57 6.45 10.57
C GLU A 123 -33.48 7.29 9.68
N ASN A 124 -33.87 8.50 10.11
CA ASN A 124 -34.73 9.43 9.36
C ASN A 124 -33.89 10.40 8.50
N SER A 125 -32.57 10.46 8.67
CA SER A 125 -31.71 11.35 7.88
C SER A 125 -31.55 10.85 6.44
N GLU A 126 -31.39 11.79 5.48
CA GLU A 126 -31.10 11.44 4.09
C GLU A 126 -29.78 10.68 3.94
N GLU A 127 -28.78 11.02 4.76
CA GLU A 127 -27.46 10.38 4.78
C GLU A 127 -27.60 8.91 5.17
N TRP A 128 -28.36 8.61 6.22
CA TRP A 128 -28.64 7.24 6.62
C TRP A 128 -29.37 6.46 5.54
N GLN A 129 -30.37 7.06 4.88
CA GLN A 129 -31.12 6.40 3.81
C GLN A 129 -30.23 6.09 2.58
N LYS A 130 -29.29 6.98 2.23
CA LYS A 130 -28.31 6.74 1.17
C LYS A 130 -27.39 5.55 1.54
N TYR A 131 -26.87 5.53 2.75
CA TYR A 131 -26.01 4.45 3.25
C TYR A 131 -26.77 3.11 3.32
N LYS A 132 -27.99 3.11 3.86
CA LYS A 132 -28.85 1.93 3.94
C LYS A 132 -29.17 1.35 2.56
N SER A 133 -29.40 2.21 1.57
CA SER A 133 -29.62 1.78 0.18
C SER A 133 -28.40 1.03 -0.37
N TRP A 134 -27.19 1.53 -0.07
CA TRP A 134 -25.95 0.84 -0.44
C TRP A 134 -25.85 -0.54 0.26
N VAL A 135 -26.05 -0.60 1.58
CA VAL A 135 -26.02 -1.85 2.35
C VAL A 135 -26.98 -2.88 1.75
N THR A 136 -28.24 -2.50 1.53
CA THR A 136 -29.27 -3.38 0.95
C THR A 136 -28.86 -3.91 -0.43
N ALA A 137 -28.26 -3.07 -1.27
CA ALA A 137 -27.79 -3.48 -2.59
C ALA A 137 -26.64 -4.51 -2.49
N MET A 138 -25.74 -4.37 -1.52
CA MET A 138 -24.62 -5.31 -1.30
C MET A 138 -25.14 -6.66 -0.78
N GLU A 139 -26.05 -6.67 0.18
CA GLU A 139 -26.69 -7.89 0.68
C GLU A 139 -27.47 -8.63 -0.42
N GLN A 140 -28.20 -7.91 -1.26
CA GLN A 140 -28.90 -8.52 -2.38
C GLN A 140 -27.94 -9.07 -3.43
N SER A 141 -26.84 -8.40 -3.69
CA SER A 141 -25.79 -8.86 -4.60
C SER A 141 -25.16 -10.17 -4.10
N GLU A 142 -24.81 -10.24 -2.81
CA GLU A 142 -24.30 -11.45 -2.18
C GLU A 142 -25.28 -12.60 -2.32
N LYS A 143 -26.53 -12.38 -1.92
CA LYS A 143 -27.59 -13.38 -2.03
C LYS A 143 -27.73 -13.91 -3.47
N SER A 144 -27.77 -13.01 -4.44
CA SER A 144 -27.91 -13.37 -5.86
C SER A 144 -26.71 -14.19 -6.36
N TYR A 145 -25.48 -13.85 -5.91
CA TYR A 145 -24.29 -14.61 -6.24
C TYR A 145 -24.39 -16.06 -5.74
N PHE A 146 -24.76 -16.25 -4.46
CA PHE A 146 -24.88 -17.57 -3.87
C PHE A 146 -26.07 -18.36 -4.44
N ASP A 147 -27.19 -17.70 -4.76
CA ASP A 147 -28.31 -18.35 -5.42
C ASP A 147 -27.90 -18.93 -6.78
N ILE A 148 -27.12 -18.20 -7.59
CA ILE A 148 -26.61 -18.69 -8.86
C ILE A 148 -25.68 -19.91 -8.63
N ILE A 149 -24.74 -19.83 -7.69
CA ILE A 149 -23.82 -20.93 -7.38
C ILE A 149 -24.58 -22.16 -6.89
N ASN A 150 -25.53 -21.99 -5.96
CA ASN A 150 -26.30 -23.08 -5.36
C ASN A 150 -27.23 -23.79 -6.38
N ASN A 151 -27.62 -23.08 -7.43
CA ASN A 151 -28.37 -23.64 -8.55
C ASN A 151 -27.45 -24.21 -9.67
N GLY A 152 -26.17 -24.47 -9.35
CA GLY A 152 -25.23 -25.13 -10.27
C GLY A 152 -24.50 -24.15 -11.23
N GLY A 153 -24.62 -22.86 -11.02
CA GLY A 153 -23.90 -21.84 -11.78
C GLY A 153 -22.40 -21.84 -11.46
N THR A 154 -21.59 -21.45 -12.43
CA THR A 154 -20.15 -21.27 -12.25
C THR A 154 -19.82 -19.90 -11.68
N PRO A 155 -18.62 -19.71 -11.06
CA PRO A 155 -18.17 -18.36 -10.64
C PRO A 155 -18.19 -17.35 -11.78
N ASP A 156 -17.87 -17.76 -13.01
CA ASP A 156 -17.90 -16.90 -14.21
C ASP A 156 -19.32 -16.41 -14.55
N GLN A 157 -20.34 -17.21 -14.27
CA GLN A 157 -21.74 -16.82 -14.39
C GLN A 157 -22.18 -15.94 -13.21
N ALA A 158 -21.86 -16.37 -11.97
CA ALA A 158 -22.28 -15.68 -10.75
C ALA A 158 -21.65 -14.28 -10.60
N ARG A 159 -20.45 -14.06 -11.12
CA ARG A 159 -19.79 -12.73 -11.04
C ARG A 159 -20.59 -11.57 -11.68
N MET A 160 -21.55 -11.87 -12.52
CA MET A 160 -22.36 -10.86 -13.22
C MET A 160 -23.23 -10.01 -12.28
N VAL A 161 -23.49 -10.51 -11.07
CA VAL A 161 -24.24 -9.79 -10.03
C VAL A 161 -23.33 -9.13 -8.97
N LEU A 162 -22.01 -9.24 -9.10
CA LEU A 162 -21.08 -8.67 -8.13
C LEU A 162 -20.97 -7.14 -8.30
N PRO A 163 -20.99 -6.38 -7.19
CA PRO A 163 -21.00 -4.92 -7.23
C PRO A 163 -19.64 -4.30 -7.51
N ALA A 164 -19.61 -3.02 -7.88
CA ALA A 164 -18.38 -2.24 -7.98
C ALA A 164 -17.65 -2.11 -6.63
N SER A 165 -18.39 -2.14 -5.51
CA SER A 165 -17.83 -2.12 -4.15
C SER A 165 -17.19 -3.45 -3.72
N LEU A 166 -17.25 -4.52 -4.54
CA LEU A 166 -16.59 -5.79 -4.23
C LEU A 166 -15.09 -5.55 -4.01
N ALA A 167 -14.60 -5.98 -2.85
CA ALA A 167 -13.17 -5.93 -2.56
C ALA A 167 -12.39 -6.82 -3.56
N THR A 168 -11.25 -6.32 -4.00
CA THR A 168 -10.36 -7.02 -4.93
C THR A 168 -8.90 -6.72 -4.58
N GLU A 169 -8.02 -7.64 -4.89
CA GLU A 169 -6.58 -7.45 -4.76
C GLU A 169 -5.96 -7.17 -6.13
N ILE A 170 -5.09 -6.16 -6.17
CA ILE A 170 -4.40 -5.70 -7.38
C ILE A 170 -2.91 -5.62 -7.06
N CYS A 171 -2.09 -6.42 -7.73
CA CYS A 171 -0.64 -6.19 -7.77
C CYS A 171 -0.34 -5.27 -8.96
N MET A 172 0.27 -4.14 -8.70
CA MET A 172 0.60 -3.11 -9.69
C MET A 172 2.10 -2.82 -9.66
N THR A 173 2.73 -2.88 -10.83
CA THR A 173 4.15 -2.53 -11.01
C THR A 173 4.29 -1.41 -12.02
N ALA A 174 5.01 -0.36 -11.63
CA ALA A 174 5.34 0.74 -12.51
C ALA A 174 6.80 1.21 -12.26
N ASN A 175 7.42 1.84 -13.25
CA ASN A 175 8.67 2.55 -13.04
C ASN A 175 8.42 3.88 -12.31
N ILE A 176 9.49 4.52 -11.83
CA ILE A 176 9.38 5.76 -11.03
C ILE A 176 8.70 6.89 -11.81
N ARG A 177 8.99 7.03 -13.11
CA ARG A 177 8.33 8.05 -13.94
C ARG A 177 6.83 7.83 -14.04
N GLU A 178 6.41 6.59 -14.25
CA GLU A 178 4.97 6.27 -14.32
C GLU A 178 4.31 6.42 -12.94
N TRP A 179 4.97 6.09 -11.83
CA TRP A 179 4.45 6.38 -10.49
C TRP A 179 4.23 7.87 -10.27
N ARG A 180 5.15 8.74 -10.69
CA ARG A 180 4.96 10.19 -10.65
C ARG A 180 3.73 10.62 -11.44
N HIS A 181 3.58 10.09 -12.68
CA HIS A 181 2.42 10.35 -13.53
C HIS A 181 1.10 9.90 -12.88
N ILE A 182 1.07 8.68 -12.31
CA ILE A 182 -0.11 8.15 -11.61
C ILE A 182 -0.51 9.08 -10.47
N PHE A 183 0.41 9.43 -9.59
CA PHE A 183 0.11 10.29 -8.45
C PHE A 183 -0.35 11.69 -8.87
N SER A 184 0.26 12.28 -9.88
CA SER A 184 -0.15 13.59 -10.40
C SER A 184 -1.59 13.61 -10.92
N LEU A 185 -2.11 12.46 -11.38
CA LEU A 185 -3.49 12.32 -11.86
C LEU A 185 -4.45 11.82 -10.79
N ARG A 186 -4.01 10.96 -9.86
CA ARG A 186 -4.91 10.20 -8.96
C ARG A 186 -5.00 10.75 -7.54
N CYS A 187 -4.17 11.73 -7.18
CA CYS A 187 -4.21 12.37 -5.87
C CYS A 187 -4.94 13.74 -5.86
N GLN A 188 -5.55 14.14 -6.98
CA GLN A 188 -6.22 15.42 -7.13
C GLN A 188 -7.67 15.41 -6.58
N SER A 189 -8.19 16.59 -6.20
CA SER A 189 -9.54 16.75 -5.59
C SER A 189 -10.70 16.31 -6.47
N THR A 190 -10.52 16.28 -7.79
CA THR A 190 -11.53 15.83 -8.76
C THR A 190 -11.65 14.32 -8.90
N VAL A 191 -10.74 13.56 -8.29
CA VAL A 191 -10.68 12.10 -8.37
C VAL A 191 -11.67 11.47 -7.37
N HIS A 192 -12.23 10.30 -7.76
CA HIS A 192 -13.15 9.57 -6.90
C HIS A 192 -12.57 9.30 -5.51
N PRO A 193 -13.34 9.47 -4.41
CA PRO A 193 -12.83 9.32 -3.03
C PRO A 193 -12.11 8.00 -2.75
N HIS A 194 -12.60 6.86 -3.24
CA HIS A 194 -11.93 5.56 -3.04
C HIS A 194 -10.55 5.47 -3.70
N VAL A 195 -10.36 6.14 -4.86
CA VAL A 195 -9.03 6.19 -5.50
C VAL A 195 -8.07 7.03 -4.65
N ARG A 196 -8.52 8.21 -4.17
CA ARG A 196 -7.73 9.06 -3.27
C ARG A 196 -7.41 8.35 -1.96
N GLN A 197 -8.35 7.53 -1.45
CA GLN A 197 -8.20 6.74 -0.23
C GLN A 197 -6.96 5.82 -0.24
N VAL A 198 -6.56 5.32 -1.41
CA VAL A 198 -5.37 4.45 -1.56
C VAL A 198 -4.17 5.18 -2.17
N MET A 199 -4.38 6.14 -3.08
CA MET A 199 -3.28 6.79 -3.79
C MET A 199 -2.60 7.89 -2.97
N ILE A 200 -3.33 8.63 -2.14
CA ILE A 200 -2.74 9.68 -1.29
C ILE A 200 -1.79 9.07 -0.23
N PRO A 201 -2.19 8.09 0.60
CA PRO A 201 -1.24 7.50 1.56
C PRO A 201 -0.04 6.84 0.87
N LEU A 202 -0.21 6.23 -0.30
CA LEU A 202 0.89 5.68 -1.06
C LEU A 202 1.85 6.77 -1.55
N LEU A 203 1.35 7.90 -2.05
CA LEU A 203 2.18 9.06 -2.41
C LEU A 203 2.95 9.60 -1.20
N LEU A 204 2.29 9.74 -0.05
CA LEU A 204 2.94 10.23 1.18
C LEU A 204 4.08 9.30 1.61
N TYR A 205 3.89 7.99 1.51
CA TYR A 205 4.94 7.02 1.77
C TYR A 205 6.11 7.15 0.78
N PHE A 206 5.84 7.37 -0.52
CA PHE A 206 6.89 7.57 -1.51
C PHE A 206 7.63 8.89 -1.29
N LYS A 207 6.94 9.97 -0.88
CA LYS A 207 7.56 11.25 -0.48
C LYS A 207 8.52 11.06 0.70
N GLU A 208 8.10 10.31 1.71
CA GLU A 208 8.94 10.00 2.88
C GLU A 208 10.21 9.25 2.48
N LYS A 209 10.09 8.24 1.63
CA LYS A 209 11.23 7.39 1.23
C LYS A 209 12.11 8.01 0.14
N MET A 210 11.56 8.83 -0.71
CA MET A 210 12.24 9.38 -1.91
C MET A 210 11.82 10.84 -2.16
N PRO A 211 12.09 11.76 -1.22
CA PRO A 211 11.61 13.14 -1.32
C PRO A 211 12.07 13.84 -2.60
N GLU A 212 13.31 13.60 -3.06
CA GLU A 212 13.84 14.20 -4.28
C GLU A 212 13.07 13.81 -5.55
N LEU A 213 12.33 12.67 -5.50
CA LEU A 213 11.55 12.14 -6.62
C LEU A 213 10.06 12.52 -6.54
N PHE A 214 9.51 12.82 -5.37
CA PHE A 214 8.05 12.89 -5.21
C PHE A 214 7.54 14.14 -4.49
N ASP A 215 8.38 14.96 -3.82
CA ASP A 215 7.92 16.12 -3.03
C ASP A 215 7.19 17.18 -3.86
N ASP A 216 7.53 17.32 -5.12
CA ASP A 216 6.92 18.27 -6.05
C ASP A 216 5.49 17.88 -6.50
N ILE A 217 5.03 16.67 -6.19
CA ILE A 217 3.71 16.20 -6.61
C ILE A 217 2.64 16.66 -5.62
N PRO A 218 1.68 17.49 -6.05
CA PRO A 218 0.59 17.95 -5.18
C PRO A 218 -0.45 16.85 -4.97
N TYR A 219 -1.18 16.94 -3.86
CA TYR A 219 -2.30 16.07 -3.54
C TYR A 219 -3.41 16.86 -2.83
N ASP A 220 -4.58 16.27 -2.67
CA ASP A 220 -5.70 16.85 -1.95
C ASP A 220 -5.49 16.75 -0.43
N GLU A 221 -4.87 17.78 0.14
CA GLU A 221 -4.57 17.87 1.57
C GLU A 221 -5.83 18.01 2.42
N GLU A 222 -6.86 18.71 1.92
CA GLU A 222 -8.13 18.86 2.63
C GLU A 222 -8.80 17.50 2.81
N PHE A 223 -8.83 16.70 1.75
CA PHE A 223 -9.35 15.34 1.80
C PHE A 223 -8.54 14.45 2.75
N ALA A 224 -7.21 14.50 2.68
CA ALA A 224 -6.32 13.70 3.52
C ALA A 224 -6.54 14.01 5.01
N ASN A 225 -6.67 15.28 5.36
CA ASN A 225 -6.93 15.72 6.73
C ASN A 225 -8.33 15.33 7.22
N LYS A 226 -9.35 15.53 6.36
CA LYS A 226 -10.74 15.23 6.71
C LYS A 226 -10.97 13.74 6.95
N TYR A 227 -10.37 12.88 6.13
CA TYR A 227 -10.60 11.44 6.13
C TYR A 227 -9.39 10.63 6.58
N GLN A 228 -8.53 11.19 7.42
CA GLN A 228 -7.29 10.55 7.87
C GLN A 228 -7.49 9.14 8.45
N ASN A 229 -8.63 8.88 9.12
CA ASN A 229 -8.96 7.58 9.73
C ASN A 229 -9.51 6.56 8.72
N ASP A 230 -9.89 7.01 7.54
CA ASP A 230 -10.43 6.19 6.47
C ASP A 230 -9.42 5.92 5.36
N LEU A 231 -8.27 6.62 5.36
CA LEU A 231 -7.19 6.35 4.43
C LEU A 231 -6.67 4.90 4.58
N ALA A 232 -6.27 4.31 3.47
CA ALA A 232 -5.71 2.96 3.46
C ALA A 232 -4.43 2.89 4.30
N LYS A 233 -4.33 1.88 5.15
CA LYS A 233 -3.09 1.63 5.90
C LYS A 233 -2.05 0.97 5.01
N ILE A 234 -0.79 1.34 5.21
CA ILE A 234 0.35 0.71 4.53
C ILE A 234 0.90 -0.38 5.44
N GLU A 235 0.96 -1.59 4.90
CA GLU A 235 1.63 -2.75 5.50
C GLU A 235 2.93 -2.99 4.72
N ILE A 236 4.07 -3.04 5.41
CA ILE A 236 5.37 -3.25 4.77
C ILE A 236 5.69 -4.73 4.76
N GLU A 237 5.96 -5.27 3.57
CA GLU A 237 6.49 -6.62 3.39
C GLU A 237 8.01 -6.59 3.30
N PHE A 238 8.65 -7.30 4.19
CA PHE A 238 10.10 -7.50 4.17
C PHE A 238 10.44 -8.79 3.41
N ASN A 239 11.54 -8.78 2.68
CA ASN A 239 12.06 -9.98 2.05
C ASN A 239 12.61 -10.98 3.09
N ASP A 240 12.89 -12.21 2.68
CA ASP A 240 13.30 -13.29 3.59
C ASP A 240 14.56 -12.95 4.41
N ILE A 241 15.52 -12.23 3.81
CA ILE A 241 16.75 -11.80 4.52
C ILE A 241 16.40 -10.76 5.58
N GLN A 242 15.59 -9.77 5.23
CA GLN A 242 15.14 -8.74 6.16
C GLN A 242 14.34 -9.35 7.31
N GLN A 243 13.41 -10.26 7.02
CA GLN A 243 12.63 -10.97 8.03
C GLN A 243 13.52 -11.81 8.94
N PHE A 244 14.53 -12.48 8.37
CA PHE A 244 15.49 -13.26 9.15
C PHE A 244 16.28 -12.35 10.09
N VAL A 245 16.85 -11.24 9.61
CA VAL A 245 17.63 -10.30 10.43
C VAL A 245 16.77 -9.71 11.56
N ILE A 246 15.53 -9.25 11.25
CA ILE A 246 14.59 -8.78 12.27
C ILE A 246 14.31 -9.85 13.32
N SER A 247 14.02 -11.08 12.89
CA SER A 247 13.69 -12.17 13.81
C SER A 247 14.86 -12.51 14.73
N GLN A 248 16.11 -12.53 14.22
CA GLN A 248 17.30 -12.76 15.04
C GLN A 248 17.55 -11.62 16.03
N TYR A 249 17.38 -10.37 15.58
CA TYR A 249 17.51 -9.20 16.43
C TYR A 249 16.49 -9.23 17.58
N CYS A 250 15.19 -9.40 17.28
CA CYS A 250 14.13 -9.49 18.28
C CYS A 250 14.31 -10.67 19.26
N ASN A 251 14.80 -11.81 18.78
CA ASN A 251 15.06 -12.98 19.62
C ASN A 251 16.18 -12.73 20.65
N ILE A 252 17.21 -11.96 20.29
CA ILE A 252 18.32 -11.63 21.19
C ILE A 252 17.95 -10.48 22.12
N MET A 253 17.35 -9.43 21.58
CA MET A 253 17.03 -8.21 22.32
C MET A 253 15.76 -8.33 23.18
N GLY A 254 14.83 -9.22 22.81
CA GLY A 254 13.55 -9.36 23.52
C GLY A 254 12.78 -8.03 23.52
N LYS A 255 12.38 -7.55 24.72
CA LYS A 255 11.68 -6.27 24.87
C LYS A 255 12.55 -5.04 24.54
N ASP A 256 13.87 -5.19 24.62
CA ASP A 256 14.82 -4.09 24.37
C ASP A 256 15.05 -3.86 22.86
N ALA A 257 14.46 -4.72 21.99
CA ALA A 257 14.54 -4.55 20.53
C ALA A 257 13.92 -3.25 20.01
N TYR A 258 13.09 -2.60 20.84
CA TYR A 258 12.39 -1.35 20.53
C TYR A 258 12.92 -0.13 21.28
N ASP A 259 14.06 -0.30 22.00
CA ASP A 259 14.67 0.77 22.80
C ASP A 259 15.74 1.51 21.99
N ASP A 260 15.70 2.84 21.99
CA ASP A 260 16.58 3.70 21.20
C ASP A 260 18.04 3.66 21.67
N ASP A 261 18.22 3.46 22.98
CA ASP A 261 19.53 3.39 23.62
C ASP A 261 19.81 1.95 24.06
N ILE A 262 20.45 1.17 23.18
CA ILE A 262 20.87 -0.18 23.52
C ILE A 262 21.94 -0.09 24.63
N ASN A 263 21.54 -0.38 25.85
CA ASN A 263 22.51 -0.50 26.94
C ASN A 263 23.22 -1.85 26.89
N PHE A 264 24.36 -1.90 26.20
CA PHE A 264 25.17 -3.11 26.07
C PHE A 264 25.71 -3.65 27.38
N GLU A 265 25.79 -2.84 28.45
CA GLU A 265 26.23 -3.29 29.79
C GLU A 265 25.24 -4.29 30.42
N LYS A 266 23.98 -4.30 29.95
CA LYS A 266 22.92 -5.21 30.41
C LYS A 266 23.16 -6.67 30.02
N TYR A 267 24.03 -6.91 29.03
CA TYR A 267 24.34 -8.26 28.53
C TYR A 267 25.69 -8.72 29.06
N GLU A 268 25.67 -9.60 30.07
CA GLU A 268 26.90 -10.12 30.72
C GLU A 268 27.72 -11.04 29.83
N ASN A 269 27.12 -11.64 28.81
CA ASN A 269 27.75 -12.60 27.93
C ASN A 269 28.39 -11.93 26.70
N GLU A 270 29.73 -11.96 26.59
CA GLU A 270 30.46 -11.36 25.46
C GLU A 270 30.07 -11.94 24.09
N ASP A 271 29.67 -13.22 24.00
CA ASP A 271 29.19 -13.83 22.74
C ASP A 271 27.86 -13.25 22.31
N ILE A 272 26.98 -12.91 23.25
CA ILE A 272 25.71 -12.23 22.98
C ILE A 272 25.96 -10.79 22.56
N LYS A 273 26.85 -10.06 23.21
CA LYS A 273 27.24 -8.69 22.81
C LYS A 273 27.78 -8.66 21.39
N GLY A 274 28.65 -9.58 21.04
CA GLY A 274 29.19 -9.69 19.68
C GLY A 274 28.10 -9.99 18.64
N LYS A 275 27.14 -10.85 18.95
CA LYS A 275 26.02 -11.15 18.07
C LYS A 275 25.08 -9.94 17.87
N ILE A 276 24.79 -9.19 18.94
CA ILE A 276 23.99 -7.97 18.88
C ILE A 276 24.70 -6.93 18.00
N GLU A 277 26.01 -6.73 18.19
CA GLU A 277 26.75 -5.76 17.39
C GLU A 277 26.77 -6.11 15.90
N ILE A 278 26.95 -7.41 15.56
CA ILE A 278 26.86 -7.90 14.17
C ILE A 278 25.45 -7.69 13.61
N LEU A 279 24.42 -8.02 14.37
CA LEU A 279 23.03 -7.85 13.92
C LEU A 279 22.64 -6.38 13.80
N SER A 280 23.10 -5.50 14.70
CA SER A 280 22.91 -4.05 14.55
C SER A 280 23.55 -3.53 13.28
N LYS A 281 24.79 -3.94 12.98
CA LYS A 281 25.45 -3.59 11.71
C LYS A 281 24.73 -4.16 10.48
N LEU A 282 24.18 -5.38 10.58
CA LEU A 282 23.37 -5.96 9.51
C LEU A 282 22.02 -5.22 9.37
N MET A 283 21.40 -4.81 10.48
CA MET A 283 20.21 -3.97 10.47
C MET A 283 20.49 -2.65 9.76
N ASP A 284 21.60 -1.98 10.09
CA ASP A 284 22.03 -0.74 9.43
C ASP A 284 22.28 -0.93 7.93
N LEU A 285 22.85 -2.09 7.52
CA LEU A 285 23.09 -2.42 6.11
C LEU A 285 21.84 -2.79 5.33
N VAL A 286 20.88 -3.47 5.99
CA VAL A 286 19.66 -4.01 5.38
C VAL A 286 18.51 -3.00 5.45
N PHE A 287 18.56 -2.09 6.43
CA PHE A 287 17.50 -1.14 6.76
C PHE A 287 18.05 0.28 6.97
N VAL A 288 18.68 0.86 5.97
CA VAL A 288 19.34 2.17 6.06
C VAL A 288 18.47 3.29 6.67
N ASP A 289 17.13 3.10 6.72
CA ASP A 289 16.19 4.09 7.27
C ASP A 289 15.06 3.49 8.13
N SER A 290 15.10 2.19 8.51
CA SER A 290 13.92 1.52 9.07
C SER A 290 13.78 1.59 10.59
N ILE A 291 14.82 2.00 11.33
CA ILE A 291 14.75 2.10 12.79
C ILE A 291 13.77 3.19 13.25
N GLU A 292 13.57 4.24 12.45
CA GLU A 292 12.58 5.28 12.75
C GLU A 292 11.12 4.84 12.57
N TYR A 293 10.87 3.80 11.74
CA TYR A 293 9.50 3.39 11.40
C TYR A 293 8.82 2.56 12.49
N THR A 294 9.57 1.72 13.19
CA THR A 294 9.05 0.97 14.35
C THR A 294 8.73 1.89 15.52
N LYS A 295 9.41 3.04 15.65
CA LYS A 295 9.20 4.03 16.71
C LYS A 295 7.91 4.84 16.55
N ASN A 296 7.50 5.12 15.32
CA ASN A 296 6.32 5.96 15.03
C ASN A 296 5.01 5.17 14.93
N GLY A 297 5.05 3.85 14.80
CA GLY A 297 3.87 2.99 14.66
C GLY A 297 3.16 2.64 15.97
N GLU A 298 3.87 2.65 17.11
CA GLU A 298 3.33 2.24 18.41
C GLU A 298 2.93 3.37 19.37
N ASN A 299 3.28 4.62 19.06
CA ASN A 299 3.06 5.75 19.98
C ASN A 299 1.75 6.52 19.77
N LYS A 300 0.72 5.94 19.14
CA LYS A 300 -0.64 6.51 19.16
C LYS A 300 -1.67 5.39 19.22
N SER A 301 -1.83 4.82 20.39
CA SER A 301 -3.07 4.18 20.83
C SER A 301 -3.73 5.00 21.93
#